data_254a125dd086170addad9854a1732274
#
_entry.id   254a125dd086170addad9854a1732274
#
_cell.length_a   1.000
_cell.length_b   1.000
_cell.length_c   1.000
_cell.angle_alpha   90.00
_cell.angle_beta   90.00
_cell.angle_gamma   90.00
#
_symmetry.space_group_name_H-M   'P 1'
#
loop_
_entity.id
_entity.type
_entity.pdbx_description
1 polymer ?
#
loop_
_entity_poly.entity_id
_entity_poly.type
_entity_poly.pdbx_seq_one_letter_code
_entity_poly.pdbx_strand_id
1 'polypeptide(L)'
;MRFILRKNRKPPAVIVVALIDVLMVVLIFMVVSTTFKNQAAVRLALPESSQSQKAPTANQSLIVTVAKKSPYFYLGSVPIEEGDLEEEIKKAVKSNPEQQLSIRSDTDAPFGKIIKVMDAAKLAGVKGVKAFTKDSGSNE
;
A
#
# COMPACT_ATOMS: atom_id res chain seq x y z
N MET A 1 -81.02 -4.05 -7.04
CA MET A 1 -79.80 -3.28 -7.11
C MET A 1 -78.74 -3.95 -6.26
N ARG A 2 -77.68 -4.55 -6.88
CA ARG A 2 -76.58 -5.19 -6.15
C ARG A 2 -75.46 -4.21 -6.04
N PHE A 3 -75.16 -3.73 -4.83
CA PHE A 3 -73.96 -2.91 -4.55
C PHE A 3 -72.75 -3.83 -4.49
N ILE A 4 -71.83 -3.67 -5.44
CA ILE A 4 -70.55 -4.34 -5.44
C ILE A 4 -69.66 -3.56 -4.52
N LEU A 5 -69.39 -4.07 -3.32
CA LEU A 5 -68.36 -3.54 -2.40
C LEU A 5 -66.99 -3.67 -3.05
N ARG A 6 -66.38 -2.53 -3.40
CA ARG A 6 -65.01 -2.43 -3.86
C ARG A 6 -64.10 -2.92 -2.74
N LYS A 7 -63.49 -4.08 -2.90
CA LYS A 7 -62.47 -4.60 -1.98
C LYS A 7 -61.25 -3.70 -2.02
N ASN A 8 -61.02 -2.98 -0.93
CA ASN A 8 -59.88 -2.09 -0.76
C ASN A 8 -58.62 -2.93 -0.78
N ARG A 9 -57.85 -2.92 -1.89
CA ARG A 9 -56.57 -3.60 -2.00
C ARG A 9 -55.56 -2.73 -1.25
N LYS A 10 -55.10 -3.17 -0.08
CA LYS A 10 -54.00 -2.57 0.63
C LYS A 10 -52.75 -2.64 -0.27
N PRO A 11 -52.02 -1.56 -0.47
CA PRO A 11 -50.78 -1.62 -1.23
C PRO A 11 -49.78 -2.58 -0.55
N PRO A 12 -49.06 -3.39 -1.31
CA PRO A 12 -48.14 -4.37 -0.73
C PRO A 12 -47.00 -3.67 0.01
N ALA A 13 -47.00 -3.72 1.34
CA ALA A 13 -45.95 -3.23 2.20
C ALA A 13 -44.58 -3.96 1.98
N VAL A 14 -44.64 -5.09 1.27
CA VAL A 14 -43.52 -5.98 1.02
C VAL A 14 -42.47 -5.36 0.08
N ILE A 15 -42.87 -4.45 -0.81
CA ILE A 15 -41.95 -3.85 -1.82
C ILE A 15 -40.92 -2.94 -1.17
N VAL A 16 -41.27 -2.21 -0.11
CA VAL A 16 -40.38 -1.29 0.58
C VAL A 16 -39.32 -2.05 1.34
N VAL A 17 -39.66 -3.15 1.98
CA VAL A 17 -38.69 -3.99 2.72
C VAL A 17 -37.67 -4.62 1.75
N ALA A 18 -38.13 -5.13 0.61
CA ALA A 18 -37.24 -5.68 -0.42
C ALA A 18 -36.30 -4.61 -0.99
N LEU A 19 -36.77 -3.38 -1.16
CA LEU A 19 -35.94 -2.26 -1.63
C LEU A 19 -34.85 -1.91 -0.62
N ILE A 20 -35.17 -1.86 0.66
CA ILE A 20 -34.21 -1.57 1.74
C ILE A 20 -33.16 -2.68 1.80
N ASP A 21 -33.53 -3.93 1.65
CA ASP A 21 -32.60 -5.06 1.66
C ASP A 21 -31.55 -4.94 0.54
N VAL A 22 -31.99 -4.69 -0.69
CA VAL A 22 -31.07 -4.48 -1.82
C VAL A 22 -30.16 -3.29 -1.60
N LEU A 23 -30.68 -2.17 -1.07
CA LEU A 23 -29.86 -1.00 -0.76
C LEU A 23 -28.83 -1.28 0.33
N MET A 24 -29.20 -2.05 1.38
CA MET A 24 -28.26 -2.45 2.43
C MET A 24 -27.15 -3.33 1.89
N VAL A 25 -27.45 -4.30 1.05
CA VAL A 25 -26.44 -5.18 0.44
C VAL A 25 -25.48 -4.39 -0.45
N VAL A 26 -26.00 -3.47 -1.27
CA VAL A 26 -25.16 -2.59 -2.12
C VAL A 26 -24.28 -1.69 -1.27
N LEU A 27 -24.80 -1.14 -0.18
CA LEU A 27 -24.05 -0.28 0.71
C LEU A 27 -22.92 -1.04 1.41
N ILE A 28 -23.21 -2.24 1.94
CA ILE A 28 -22.19 -3.11 2.53
C ILE A 28 -21.12 -3.47 1.49
N PHE A 29 -21.53 -3.83 0.27
CA PHE A 29 -20.60 -4.13 -0.81
C PHE A 29 -19.71 -2.94 -1.16
N MET A 30 -20.25 -1.71 -1.22
CA MET A 30 -19.46 -0.49 -1.42
C MET A 30 -18.45 -0.26 -0.29
N VAL A 31 -18.88 -0.43 0.97
CA VAL A 31 -18.00 -0.26 2.13
C VAL A 31 -16.85 -1.28 2.09
N VAL A 32 -17.16 -2.55 1.85
CA VAL A 32 -16.15 -3.61 1.74
C VAL A 32 -15.21 -3.36 0.56
N SER A 33 -15.73 -2.97 -0.61
CA SER A 33 -14.92 -2.65 -1.79
C SER A 33 -13.99 -1.45 -1.57
N THR A 34 -14.38 -0.49 -0.76
CA THR A 34 -13.54 0.67 -0.41
C THR A 34 -12.39 0.28 0.51
N THR A 35 -12.60 -0.72 1.37
CA THR A 35 -11.57 -1.20 2.31
C THR A 35 -10.39 -1.87 1.59
N PHE A 36 -10.61 -2.45 0.41
CA PHE A 36 -9.52 -3.10 -0.36
C PHE A 36 -8.55 -2.11 -1.03
N LYS A 37 -8.90 -0.84 -1.18
CA LYS A 37 -8.00 0.15 -1.79
C LYS A 37 -6.81 0.54 -0.91
N ASN A 38 -6.86 0.28 0.39
CA ASN A 38 -5.78 0.64 1.32
C ASN A 38 -4.84 -0.53 1.67
N GLN A 39 -5.00 -1.71 1.07
CA GLN A 39 -4.10 -2.84 1.28
C GLN A 39 -3.05 -3.02 0.18
N ALA A 40 -2.63 -1.95 -0.46
CA ALA A 40 -1.34 -1.95 -1.16
C ALA A 40 -0.16 -1.74 -0.19
N ALA A 41 -0.38 -1.80 1.11
CA ALA A 41 0.69 -2.15 2.03
C ALA A 41 0.98 -3.63 1.81
N VAL A 42 1.79 -3.93 0.81
CA VAL A 42 2.43 -5.23 0.67
C VAL A 42 3.13 -5.49 2.00
N ARG A 43 2.48 -6.22 2.90
CA ARG A 43 3.18 -6.89 3.98
C ARG A 43 4.04 -7.92 3.28
N LEU A 44 5.25 -7.50 2.91
CA LEU A 44 6.32 -8.40 2.59
C LEU A 44 6.52 -9.25 3.84
N ALA A 45 5.90 -10.44 3.87
CA ALA A 45 6.32 -11.47 4.77
C ALA A 45 7.81 -11.68 4.46
N LEU A 46 8.66 -11.21 5.35
CA LEU A 46 10.07 -11.54 5.33
C LEU A 46 10.14 -13.06 5.48
N PRO A 47 10.67 -13.83 4.51
CA PRO A 47 11.11 -15.16 4.84
C PRO A 47 12.22 -14.98 5.87
N GLU A 48 12.03 -15.54 7.04
CA GLU A 48 13.07 -15.76 8.02
C GLU A 48 14.10 -16.71 7.38
N SER A 49 15.03 -16.15 6.62
CA SER A 49 16.25 -16.87 6.35
C SER A 49 16.99 -16.93 7.68
N SER A 50 17.02 -18.14 8.23
CA SER A 50 17.72 -18.55 9.42
C SER A 50 19.22 -18.27 9.30
N GLN A 51 19.62 -17.04 9.50
CA GLN A 51 20.90 -16.70 10.06
C GLN A 51 20.67 -15.58 11.10
N SER A 52 20.45 -16.07 12.31
CA SER A 52 20.55 -15.28 13.53
C SER A 52 21.93 -14.66 13.62
N GLN A 53 22.10 -13.50 13.00
CA GLN A 53 23.09 -12.58 13.51
C GLN A 53 22.34 -11.55 14.34
N LYS A 54 22.67 -11.61 15.63
CA LYS A 54 22.26 -10.72 16.71
C LYS A 54 21.93 -9.32 16.17
N ALA A 55 20.73 -8.87 16.48
CA ALA A 55 20.33 -7.50 16.27
C ALA A 55 21.40 -6.57 16.88
N PRO A 56 22.05 -5.73 16.07
CA PRO A 56 22.66 -4.54 16.63
C PRO A 56 21.53 -3.57 16.88
N THR A 57 21.33 -3.27 18.14
CA THR A 57 20.55 -2.16 18.63
C THR A 57 20.62 -0.95 17.70
N ALA A 58 19.42 -0.52 17.25
CA ALA A 58 19.11 0.86 16.89
C ALA A 58 19.88 1.55 15.75
N ASN A 59 20.11 0.89 14.62
CA ASN A 59 20.26 1.63 13.38
C ASN A 59 19.05 1.30 12.48
N GLN A 60 17.98 2.04 12.69
CA GLN A 60 16.80 1.95 11.83
C GLN A 60 17.22 2.33 10.42
N SER A 61 17.39 1.34 9.55
CA SER A 61 17.68 1.58 8.15
C SER A 61 16.47 2.27 7.51
N LEU A 62 16.72 3.37 6.82
CA LEU A 62 15.71 4.01 6.01
C LEU A 62 15.42 3.11 4.80
N ILE A 63 14.20 2.63 4.69
CA ILE A 63 13.83 1.71 3.61
C ILE A 63 13.09 2.47 2.53
N VAL A 64 13.65 2.51 1.33
CA VAL A 64 12.98 3.01 0.12
C VAL A 64 12.63 1.83 -0.76
N THR A 65 11.34 1.67 -1.04
CA THR A 65 10.84 0.61 -1.92
C THR A 65 10.55 1.18 -3.30
N VAL A 66 11.04 0.51 -4.35
CA VAL A 66 10.75 0.84 -5.76
C VAL A 66 9.82 -0.22 -6.32
N ALA A 67 8.58 0.19 -6.60
CA ALA A 67 7.55 -0.67 -7.15
C ALA A 67 7.59 -0.70 -8.69
N LYS A 68 6.98 -1.73 -9.29
CA LYS A 68 6.87 -1.84 -10.75
C LYS A 68 5.83 -0.93 -11.38
N LYS A 69 4.86 -0.45 -10.60
CA LYS A 69 3.76 0.42 -11.04
C LYS A 69 3.69 1.69 -10.19
N SER A 70 3.11 2.74 -10.77
CA SER A 70 2.86 4.00 -10.05
C SER A 70 1.88 3.80 -8.87
N PRO A 71 2.15 4.41 -7.70
CA PRO A 71 3.34 5.18 -7.34
C PRO A 71 4.58 4.29 -7.23
N TYR A 72 5.69 4.74 -7.84
CA TYR A 72 6.92 3.92 -7.92
C TYR A 72 7.73 3.91 -6.64
N PHE A 73 7.65 4.96 -5.81
CA PHE A 73 8.48 5.13 -4.64
C PHE A 73 7.69 5.10 -3.36
N TYR A 74 8.21 4.39 -2.37
CA TYR A 74 7.66 4.33 -1.02
C TYR A 74 8.77 4.50 0.00
N LEU A 75 8.56 5.37 0.98
CA LEU A 75 9.42 5.49 2.15
C LEU A 75 8.76 4.73 3.31
N GLY A 76 9.28 3.56 3.62
CA GLY A 76 8.59 2.64 4.51
C GLY A 76 7.25 2.18 3.91
N SER A 77 6.15 2.72 4.41
CA SER A 77 4.78 2.44 3.92
C SER A 77 4.11 3.64 3.22
N VAL A 78 4.77 4.79 3.17
CA VAL A 78 4.20 6.02 2.63
C VAL A 78 4.62 6.16 1.16
N PRO A 79 3.67 6.32 0.22
CA PRO A 79 4.00 6.61 -1.17
C PRO A 79 4.57 8.03 -1.30
N ILE A 80 5.60 8.17 -2.12
CA ILE A 80 6.28 9.45 -2.39
C ILE A 80 6.25 9.72 -3.88
N GLU A 81 6.04 10.97 -4.25
CA GLU A 81 6.20 11.41 -5.63
C GLU A 81 7.69 11.55 -5.99
N GLU A 82 7.98 11.40 -7.27
CA GLU A 82 9.35 11.43 -7.76
C GLU A 82 10.06 12.76 -7.46
N GLY A 83 9.31 13.87 -7.45
CA GLY A 83 9.83 15.21 -7.14
C GLY A 83 10.22 15.40 -5.68
N ASP A 84 9.54 14.72 -4.78
CA ASP A 84 9.70 14.87 -3.32
C ASP A 84 10.72 13.88 -2.73
N LEU A 85 11.14 12.89 -3.52
CA LEU A 85 12.01 11.81 -3.08
C LEU A 85 13.32 12.32 -2.43
N GLU A 86 13.95 13.30 -3.04
CA GLU A 86 15.22 13.88 -2.54
C GLU A 86 15.01 14.62 -1.22
N GLU A 87 13.94 15.41 -1.10
CA GLU A 87 13.64 16.17 0.12
C GLU A 87 13.30 15.23 1.28
N GLU A 88 12.51 14.19 1.04
CA GLU A 88 12.12 13.23 2.06
C GLU A 88 13.34 12.42 2.56
N ILE A 89 14.24 12.00 1.66
CA ILE A 89 15.47 11.34 2.06
C ILE A 89 16.36 12.31 2.84
N LYS A 90 16.50 13.57 2.41
CA LYS A 90 17.26 14.59 3.14
C LYS A 90 16.72 14.85 4.55
N LYS A 91 15.40 14.93 4.71
CA LYS A 91 14.75 15.07 6.02
C LYS A 91 15.07 13.91 6.93
N ALA A 92 14.98 12.68 6.42
CA ALA A 92 15.27 11.47 7.18
C ALA A 92 16.74 11.41 7.61
N VAL A 93 17.69 11.75 6.73
CA VAL A 93 19.13 11.77 7.02
C VAL A 93 19.46 12.88 8.03
N LYS A 94 18.84 14.05 7.96
CA LYS A 94 19.01 15.11 8.95
C LYS A 94 18.57 14.69 10.35
N SER A 95 17.53 13.88 10.43
CA SER A 95 17.04 13.35 11.71
C SER A 95 17.98 12.29 12.30
N ASN A 96 18.67 11.54 11.47
CA ASN A 96 19.64 10.53 11.89
C ASN A 96 20.80 10.40 10.88
N PRO A 97 21.94 11.12 11.09
CA PRO A 97 23.06 11.14 10.16
C PRO A 97 23.78 9.79 9.98
N GLU A 98 23.65 8.89 10.92
CA GLU A 98 24.25 7.54 10.88
C GLU A 98 23.35 6.50 10.20
N GLN A 99 22.18 6.92 9.74
CA GLN A 99 21.21 6.04 9.14
C GLN A 99 21.69 5.50 7.78
N GLN A 100 21.58 4.18 7.61
CA GLN A 100 21.83 3.53 6.34
C GLN A 100 20.55 3.50 5.50
N LEU A 101 20.69 3.68 4.20
CA LEU A 101 19.57 3.54 3.27
C LEU A 101 19.54 2.12 2.71
N SER A 102 18.37 1.49 2.80
CA SER A 102 18.11 0.20 2.16
C SER A 102 17.12 0.40 1.02
N ILE A 103 17.52 0.13 -0.19
CA ILE A 103 16.67 0.16 -1.38
C ILE A 103 16.11 -1.25 -1.59
N ARG A 104 14.80 -1.37 -1.61
CA ARG A 104 14.11 -2.59 -2.02
C ARG A 104 13.47 -2.36 -3.37
N SER A 105 13.82 -3.14 -4.37
CA SER A 105 13.19 -3.08 -5.68
C SER A 105 12.40 -4.34 -5.96
N ASP A 106 11.27 -4.18 -6.64
CA ASP A 106 10.59 -5.30 -7.30
C ASP A 106 11.47 -5.76 -8.47
N THR A 107 11.45 -7.05 -8.82
CA THR A 107 12.21 -7.62 -9.95
C THR A 107 11.86 -6.92 -11.26
N ASP A 108 10.59 -6.56 -11.44
CA ASP A 108 10.09 -5.87 -12.63
C ASP A 108 10.12 -4.34 -12.49
N ALA A 109 10.75 -3.79 -11.45
CA ALA A 109 10.85 -2.34 -11.28
C ALA A 109 11.73 -1.72 -12.37
N PRO A 110 11.33 -0.57 -12.93
CA PRO A 110 12.16 0.11 -13.93
C PRO A 110 13.52 0.49 -13.34
N PHE A 111 14.60 0.00 -13.93
CA PHE A 111 15.95 0.23 -13.45
C PHE A 111 16.29 1.73 -13.32
N GLY A 112 15.79 2.55 -14.23
CA GLY A 112 15.94 4.02 -14.16
C GLY A 112 15.38 4.64 -12.89
N LYS A 113 14.34 4.04 -12.28
CA LYS A 113 13.80 4.51 -11.00
C LYS A 113 14.70 4.14 -9.82
N ILE A 114 15.35 3.00 -9.90
CA ILE A 114 16.34 2.59 -8.89
C ILE A 114 17.53 3.54 -8.89
N ILE A 115 18.03 3.90 -10.08
CA ILE A 115 19.12 4.88 -10.21
C ILE A 115 18.73 6.24 -9.61
N LYS A 116 17.50 6.69 -9.82
CA LYS A 116 17.02 7.95 -9.20
C LYS A 116 17.06 7.92 -7.67
N VAL A 117 16.69 6.80 -7.05
CA VAL A 117 16.82 6.66 -5.59
C VAL A 117 18.27 6.70 -5.16
N MET A 118 19.17 6.05 -5.91
CA MET A 118 20.61 6.06 -5.60
C MET A 118 21.20 7.47 -5.72
N ASP A 119 20.82 8.21 -6.76
CA ASP A 119 21.27 9.60 -6.95
C ASP A 119 20.74 10.51 -5.84
N ALA A 120 19.46 10.40 -5.49
CA ALA A 120 18.85 11.14 -4.39
C ALA A 120 19.53 10.81 -3.04
N ALA A 121 19.85 9.55 -2.79
CA ALA A 121 20.59 9.13 -1.60
C ALA A 121 21.99 9.73 -1.53
N LYS A 122 22.70 9.77 -2.67
CA LYS A 122 24.03 10.36 -2.78
C LYS A 122 24.00 11.87 -2.53
N LEU A 123 23.02 12.57 -3.11
CA LEU A 123 22.83 14.01 -2.90
C LEU A 123 22.42 14.33 -1.46
N ALA A 124 21.68 13.44 -0.81
CA ALA A 124 21.32 13.58 0.60
C ALA A 124 22.48 13.27 1.57
N GLY A 125 23.61 12.76 1.09
CA GLY A 125 24.80 12.48 1.90
C GLY A 125 24.68 11.22 2.75
N VAL A 126 23.92 10.22 2.31
CA VAL A 126 23.76 8.93 3.01
C VAL A 126 25.11 8.20 3.07
N LYS A 127 25.53 7.77 4.25
CA LYS A 127 26.84 7.10 4.46
C LYS A 127 26.92 5.70 3.84
N GLY A 128 25.81 5.02 3.67
CA GLY A 128 25.78 3.68 3.10
C GLY A 128 24.45 3.35 2.46
N VAL A 129 24.48 2.83 1.24
CA VAL A 129 23.32 2.38 0.50
C VAL A 129 23.42 0.88 0.28
N LYS A 130 22.41 0.13 0.70
CA LYS A 130 22.26 -1.30 0.42
C LYS A 130 21.09 -1.49 -0.53
N ALA A 131 21.26 -2.24 -1.60
CA ALA A 131 20.20 -2.54 -2.55
C ALA A 131 19.86 -4.03 -2.48
N PHE A 132 18.58 -4.33 -2.36
CA PHE A 132 18.04 -5.68 -2.37
C PHE A 132 16.97 -5.79 -3.44
N THR A 133 17.09 -6.79 -4.29
CA THR A 133 16.04 -7.12 -5.26
C THR A 133 15.22 -8.30 -4.72
N LYS A 134 13.91 -8.19 -4.74
CA LYS A 134 13.04 -9.32 -4.41
C LYS A 134 12.88 -10.17 -5.65
N ASP A 135 13.39 -11.40 -5.59
CA ASP A 135 13.07 -12.42 -6.59
C ASP A 135 11.60 -12.81 -6.47
N SER A 136 10.85 -12.68 -7.55
CA SER A 136 9.44 -13.11 -7.64
C SER A 136 9.36 -14.62 -7.91
N GLY A 137 10.41 -15.37 -7.67
CA GLY A 137 10.52 -16.77 -8.03
C GLY A 137 10.70 -17.67 -6.82
N SER A 138 9.62 -18.07 -6.21
CA SER A 138 9.39 -19.44 -5.75
C SER A 138 8.03 -19.55 -5.05
N ASN A 139 7.00 -19.74 -5.86
CA ASN A 139 5.87 -20.55 -5.46
C ASN A 139 5.93 -21.82 -6.30
N GLU A 140 6.49 -22.86 -5.77
CA GLU A 140 6.06 -24.24 -5.95
C GLU A 140 5.56 -24.74 -4.61
#